data_789f1f96f85360d771c66a4186a534ee
#
_entry.id   789f1f96f85360d771c66a4186a534ee
#
_cell.length_a   1.000
_cell.length_b   1.000
_cell.length_c   1.000
_cell.angle_alpha   90.00
_cell.angle_beta   90.00
_cell.angle_gamma   90.00
#
_symmetry.space_group_name_H-M   'P 1'
#
loop_
_entity.id
_entity.type
_entity.pdbx_description
1 polymer ?
#
loop_
_entity_poly.entity_id
_entity_poly.type
_entity_poly.pdbx_seq_one_letter_code
_entity_poly.pdbx_strand_id
1 'polypeptide(L)'
;MSGAQHTEQSPGLMTSRPRILAAALAVAAALPAAGCADDSAPARVRDGRVTVTLDDFSIAPQRIRAKPGRISFRAVNRGAIGHTLRVMRSGREVAAVKTLLPGASGTGSGTFERGDYKLLCILGNHEELGMYGTLTVR
;
A
#
# COMPACT_ATOMS: atom_id res chain seq x y z
N MET A 1 86.29 -20.98 36.32
CA MET A 1 87.16 -20.44 35.25
C MET A 1 86.15 -19.77 34.28
N SER A 2 86.16 -18.45 34.42
CA SER A 2 86.57 -17.45 33.44
C SER A 2 85.77 -17.58 32.14
N GLY A 3 85.18 -16.60 31.62
CA GLY A 3 85.22 -15.14 31.65
C GLY A 3 84.06 -14.66 30.76
N ALA A 4 83.49 -13.60 31.13
CA ALA A 4 83.79 -12.25 30.69
C ALA A 4 83.30 -11.90 29.29
N GLN A 5 82.36 -10.91 29.33
CA GLN A 5 82.31 -9.70 28.53
C GLN A 5 81.77 -9.85 27.08
N HIS A 6 80.85 -9.12 26.64
CA HIS A 6 80.85 -7.70 26.38
C HIS A 6 79.46 -7.16 26.08
N THR A 7 79.18 -6.08 26.67
CA THR A 7 78.21 -5.02 26.33
C THR A 7 78.41 -4.54 24.92
N GLU A 8 77.34 -4.37 24.16
CA GLU A 8 77.31 -3.35 23.11
C GLU A 8 75.92 -2.75 22.97
N GLN A 9 75.85 -1.53 23.40
CA GLN A 9 74.73 -0.65 23.15
C GLN A 9 74.81 -0.11 21.71
N SER A 10 73.73 -0.12 21.00
CA SER A 10 73.62 0.68 19.80
C SER A 10 72.30 1.46 19.82
N PRO A 11 72.35 2.70 19.36
CA PRO A 11 71.33 3.71 19.68
C PRO A 11 70.13 3.62 18.80
N GLY A 12 69.06 4.15 19.37
CA GLY A 12 67.72 4.19 18.82
C GLY A 12 67.61 4.81 17.44
N LEU A 13 66.69 4.25 16.69
CA LEU A 13 66.13 4.90 15.56
C LEU A 13 64.68 5.17 15.91
N MET A 14 64.36 6.42 16.26
CA MET A 14 63.04 6.97 16.40
C MET A 14 62.39 7.00 15.01
N THR A 15 61.62 5.99 14.67
CA THR A 15 60.70 6.08 13.54
C THR A 15 59.39 6.66 14.03
N SER A 16 59.19 7.92 13.75
CA SER A 16 57.90 8.60 13.90
C SER A 16 56.85 7.96 13.00
N ARG A 17 55.89 7.31 13.62
CA ARG A 17 54.71 6.78 12.92
C ARG A 17 53.78 7.93 12.58
N PRO A 18 53.38 8.13 11.31
CA PRO A 18 52.34 9.10 10.99
C PRO A 18 51.00 8.60 11.53
N ARG A 19 50.38 9.45 12.32
CA ARG A 19 48.98 9.28 12.74
C ARG A 19 48.08 9.47 11.52
N ILE A 20 47.65 8.38 10.93
CA ILE A 20 46.59 8.42 9.93
C ILE A 20 45.29 8.68 10.68
N LEU A 21 44.79 9.93 10.59
CA LEU A 21 43.41 10.23 10.98
C LEU A 21 42.49 9.54 9.96
N ALA A 22 41.91 8.42 10.34
CA ALA A 22 40.83 7.83 9.62
C ALA A 22 39.57 8.68 9.86
N ALA A 23 39.23 9.54 8.89
CA ALA A 23 37.97 10.23 8.84
C ALA A 23 36.88 9.18 8.53
N ALA A 24 36.18 8.74 9.55
CA ALA A 24 35.00 7.89 9.38
C ALA A 24 33.88 8.73 8.75
N LEU A 25 33.68 8.57 7.45
CA LEU A 25 32.52 9.11 6.75
C LEU A 25 31.30 8.29 7.18
N ALA A 26 30.52 8.81 8.11
CA ALA A 26 29.22 8.25 8.47
C ALA A 26 28.24 8.53 7.32
N VAL A 27 28.07 7.57 6.43
CA VAL A 27 26.97 7.58 5.46
C VAL A 27 25.67 7.29 6.24
N ALA A 28 24.94 8.33 6.57
CA ALA A 28 23.59 8.20 7.08
C ALA A 28 22.71 7.68 5.94
N ALA A 29 22.45 6.37 5.92
CA ALA A 29 21.45 5.78 5.07
C ALA A 29 20.06 6.26 5.55
N ALA A 30 19.51 7.25 4.89
CA ALA A 30 18.11 7.63 5.05
C ALA A 30 17.25 6.48 4.51
N LEU A 31 16.76 5.63 5.39
CA LEU A 31 15.71 4.66 5.07
C LEU A 31 14.47 5.46 4.66
N PRO A 32 13.88 5.22 3.47
CA PRO A 32 12.58 5.79 3.17
C PRO A 32 11.61 5.22 4.20
N ALA A 33 11.00 6.08 5.00
CA ALA A 33 9.87 5.71 5.82
C ALA A 33 8.79 5.22 4.86
N ALA A 34 8.59 3.90 4.80
CA ALA A 34 7.40 3.33 4.20
C ALA A 34 6.23 3.87 5.02
N GLY A 35 5.62 4.95 4.51
CA GLY A 35 4.42 5.52 5.12
C GLY A 35 3.39 4.40 5.16
N CYS A 36 3.01 3.98 6.36
CA CYS A 36 1.80 3.20 6.55
C CYS A 36 0.69 4.03 5.91
N ALA A 37 0.12 3.55 4.81
CA ALA A 37 -1.07 4.15 4.24
C ALA A 37 -2.11 4.11 5.35
N ASP A 38 -2.53 5.27 5.84
CA ASP A 38 -3.58 5.37 6.84
C ASP A 38 -4.86 4.84 6.19
N ASP A 39 -5.21 3.61 6.53
CA ASP A 39 -6.41 2.91 6.04
C ASP A 39 -7.70 3.60 6.52
N SER A 40 -7.56 4.63 7.35
CA SER A 40 -8.66 5.48 7.82
C SER A 40 -9.07 6.57 6.82
N ALA A 41 -8.21 6.96 5.91
CA ALA A 41 -8.52 8.00 4.92
C ALA A 41 -9.28 7.42 3.71
N PRO A 42 -10.41 8.03 3.28
CA PRO A 42 -11.13 7.55 2.12
C PRO A 42 -10.32 7.72 0.83
N ALA A 43 -10.27 6.68 0.00
CA ALA A 43 -9.68 6.77 -1.33
C ALA A 43 -10.43 7.79 -2.20
N ARG A 44 -9.71 8.50 -3.05
CA ARG A 44 -10.29 9.50 -3.94
C ARG A 44 -10.39 8.96 -5.36
N VAL A 45 -11.55 9.15 -5.98
CA VAL A 45 -11.71 8.93 -7.42
C VAL A 45 -10.88 9.98 -8.17
N ARG A 46 -10.05 9.54 -9.09
CA ARG A 46 -9.21 10.39 -9.95
C ARG A 46 -9.66 10.20 -11.40
N ASP A 47 -9.83 11.29 -12.11
CA ASP A 47 -10.22 11.30 -13.53
C ASP A 47 -11.43 10.40 -13.83
N GLY A 48 -12.40 10.40 -12.91
CA GLY A 48 -13.60 9.58 -13.01
C GLY A 48 -13.36 8.07 -12.93
N ARG A 49 -12.22 7.62 -12.41
CA ARG A 49 -11.87 6.20 -12.31
C ARG A 49 -11.44 5.81 -10.91
N VAL A 50 -11.79 4.60 -10.52
CA VAL A 50 -11.34 3.98 -9.27
C VAL A 50 -11.19 2.47 -9.45
N THR A 51 -10.13 1.91 -8.89
CA THR A 51 -9.95 0.45 -8.82
C THR A 51 -10.44 -0.02 -7.46
N VAL A 52 -11.22 -1.10 -7.47
CA VAL A 52 -11.76 -1.77 -6.30
C VAL A 52 -11.29 -3.21 -6.30
N THR A 53 -10.62 -3.61 -5.25
CA THR A 53 -10.24 -5.01 -5.03
C THR A 53 -11.37 -5.69 -4.28
N LEU A 54 -11.77 -6.84 -4.77
CA LEU A 54 -12.73 -7.75 -4.14
C LEU A 54 -11.93 -8.94 -3.62
N ASP A 55 -12.01 -9.18 -2.33
CA ASP A 55 -11.40 -10.34 -1.68
C ASP A 55 -12.47 -11.09 -0.91
N ASP A 56 -12.16 -12.26 -0.37
CA ASP A 56 -13.15 -13.04 0.33
C ASP A 56 -13.70 -12.25 1.51
N PHE A 57 -14.95 -11.82 1.36
CA PHE A 57 -15.76 -11.01 2.26
C PHE A 57 -15.25 -9.60 2.55
N SER A 58 -14.41 -9.03 1.67
CA SER A 58 -13.98 -7.64 1.78
C SER A 58 -13.98 -6.87 0.46
N ILE A 59 -14.14 -5.56 0.56
CA ILE A 59 -14.02 -4.59 -0.54
C ILE A 59 -12.96 -3.55 -0.14
N ALA A 60 -11.97 -3.35 -0.98
CA ALA A 60 -10.93 -2.36 -0.76
C ALA A 60 -10.76 -1.43 -1.98
N PRO A 61 -10.72 -0.10 -1.81
CA PRO A 61 -10.94 0.64 -0.58
C PRO A 61 -12.41 0.58 -0.11
N GLN A 62 -12.62 0.43 1.17
CA GLN A 62 -13.98 0.36 1.74
C GLN A 62 -14.69 1.72 1.76
N ARG A 63 -13.90 2.81 1.81
CA ARG A 63 -14.42 4.18 1.77
C ARG A 63 -13.85 4.93 0.59
N ILE A 64 -14.72 5.48 -0.25
CA ILE A 64 -14.36 6.20 -1.48
C ILE A 64 -15.01 7.58 -1.46
N ARG A 65 -14.27 8.58 -1.93
CA ARG A 65 -14.79 9.93 -2.19
C ARG A 65 -14.64 10.31 -3.66
N ALA A 66 -15.67 10.97 -4.20
CA ALA A 66 -15.67 11.42 -5.58
C ALA A 66 -16.31 12.80 -5.71
N LYS A 67 -16.08 13.43 -6.87
CA LYS A 67 -16.90 14.55 -7.35
C LYS A 67 -18.10 14.00 -8.13
N PRO A 68 -19.22 14.78 -8.24
CA PRO A 68 -20.33 14.41 -9.12
C PRO A 68 -19.89 14.21 -10.57
N GLY A 69 -20.53 13.30 -11.27
CA GLY A 69 -20.26 13.00 -12.67
C GLY A 69 -20.17 11.50 -12.96
N ARG A 70 -19.65 11.18 -14.12
CA ARG A 70 -19.45 9.78 -14.53
C ARG A 70 -18.27 9.16 -13.77
N ILE A 71 -18.51 7.99 -13.16
CA ILE A 71 -17.49 7.23 -12.47
C ILE A 71 -17.44 5.82 -13.06
N SER A 72 -16.23 5.35 -13.34
CA SER A 72 -15.91 4.00 -13.79
C SER A 72 -15.18 3.23 -12.69
N PHE A 73 -15.73 2.11 -12.30
CA PHE A 73 -15.17 1.18 -11.31
C PHE A 73 -14.51 0.03 -12.03
N ARG A 74 -13.21 -0.13 -11.87
CA ARG A 74 -12.51 -1.34 -12.24
C ARG A 74 -12.45 -2.26 -11.03
N ALA A 75 -13.21 -3.34 -11.03
CA ALA A 75 -13.15 -4.35 -9.98
C ALA A 75 -12.15 -5.46 -10.37
N VAL A 76 -11.38 -5.91 -9.38
CA VAL A 76 -10.41 -7.01 -9.52
C VAL A 76 -10.71 -8.01 -8.42
N ASN A 77 -11.05 -9.25 -8.78
CA ASN A 77 -11.27 -10.30 -7.81
C ASN A 77 -9.93 -10.96 -7.44
N ARG A 78 -9.52 -10.81 -6.19
CA ARG A 78 -8.34 -11.46 -5.59
C ARG A 78 -8.70 -12.57 -4.61
N GLY A 79 -9.99 -12.79 -4.37
CA GLY A 79 -10.49 -13.86 -3.52
C GLY A 79 -10.46 -15.22 -4.21
N ALA A 80 -10.75 -16.25 -3.44
CA ALA A 80 -10.81 -17.63 -3.88
C ALA A 80 -12.17 -18.02 -4.48
N ILE A 81 -13.19 -17.18 -4.33
CA ILE A 81 -14.55 -17.41 -4.81
C ILE A 81 -15.03 -16.29 -5.74
N GLY A 82 -16.22 -16.46 -6.34
CA GLY A 82 -16.82 -15.46 -7.21
C GLY A 82 -17.33 -14.25 -6.42
N HIS A 83 -17.19 -13.05 -7.00
CA HIS A 83 -17.68 -11.80 -6.42
C HIS A 83 -18.33 -10.90 -7.47
N THR A 84 -19.25 -10.02 -7.01
CA THR A 84 -19.79 -8.93 -7.82
C THR A 84 -19.50 -7.59 -7.15
N LEU A 85 -19.59 -6.51 -7.91
CA LEU A 85 -19.62 -5.16 -7.34
C LEU A 85 -20.90 -4.46 -7.80
N ARG A 86 -21.73 -4.06 -6.85
CA ARG A 86 -22.88 -3.20 -7.09
C ARG A 86 -22.70 -1.88 -6.36
N VAL A 87 -23.09 -0.79 -7.00
CA VAL A 87 -23.14 0.53 -6.39
C VAL A 87 -24.59 0.99 -6.35
N MET A 88 -25.11 1.12 -5.13
CA MET A 88 -26.55 1.32 -4.87
C MET A 88 -26.79 2.67 -4.20
N ARG A 89 -27.95 3.27 -4.48
CA ARG A 89 -28.49 4.41 -3.75
C ARG A 89 -29.99 4.22 -3.54
N SER A 90 -30.44 4.26 -2.31
CA SER A 90 -31.86 4.12 -1.95
C SER A 90 -32.55 2.92 -2.63
N GLY A 91 -31.88 1.76 -2.62
CA GLY A 91 -32.36 0.52 -3.23
C GLY A 91 -32.22 0.43 -4.75
N ARG A 92 -31.72 1.47 -5.43
CA ARG A 92 -31.53 1.48 -6.88
C ARG A 92 -30.07 1.25 -7.24
N GLU A 93 -29.83 0.39 -8.22
CA GLU A 93 -28.52 0.18 -8.80
C GLU A 93 -28.13 1.36 -9.70
N VAL A 94 -26.95 1.92 -9.48
CA VAL A 94 -26.38 3.04 -10.26
C VAL A 94 -25.24 2.57 -11.15
N ALA A 95 -24.44 1.62 -10.66
CA ALA A 95 -23.38 0.98 -11.43
C ALA A 95 -23.24 -0.48 -10.99
N ALA A 96 -22.76 -1.32 -11.91
CA ALA A 96 -22.56 -2.74 -11.64
C ALA A 96 -21.33 -3.27 -12.38
N VAL A 97 -20.59 -4.15 -11.72
CA VAL A 97 -19.66 -5.09 -12.35
C VAL A 97 -20.25 -6.48 -12.19
N LYS A 98 -20.31 -7.23 -13.29
CA LYS A 98 -20.83 -8.61 -13.31
C LYS A 98 -19.99 -9.52 -12.42
N THR A 99 -20.46 -10.73 -12.20
CA THR A 99 -19.71 -11.75 -11.46
C THR A 99 -18.32 -11.95 -12.05
N LEU A 100 -17.33 -11.81 -11.19
CA LEU A 100 -15.92 -12.06 -11.49
C LEU A 100 -15.49 -13.36 -10.81
N LEU A 101 -14.96 -14.29 -11.58
CA LEU A 101 -14.29 -15.48 -11.05
C LEU A 101 -12.94 -15.07 -10.39
N PRO A 102 -12.34 -15.94 -9.57
CA PRO A 102 -11.02 -15.70 -9.00
C PRO A 102 -10.00 -15.26 -10.05
N GLY A 103 -9.26 -14.18 -9.77
CA GLY A 103 -8.27 -13.59 -10.66
C GLY A 103 -8.83 -12.73 -11.80
N ALA A 104 -10.15 -12.73 -12.04
CA ALA A 104 -10.76 -11.94 -13.09
C ALA A 104 -10.89 -10.46 -12.72
N SER A 105 -11.01 -9.61 -13.72
CA SER A 105 -11.34 -8.20 -13.55
C SER A 105 -12.43 -7.77 -14.52
N GLY A 106 -13.18 -6.74 -14.14
CA GLY A 106 -14.25 -6.18 -14.94
C GLY A 106 -14.45 -4.70 -14.64
N THR A 107 -15.25 -4.05 -15.49
CA THR A 107 -15.53 -2.63 -15.34
C THR A 107 -17.04 -2.39 -15.38
N GLY A 108 -17.50 -1.51 -14.50
CA GLY A 108 -18.86 -0.97 -14.49
C GLY A 108 -18.82 0.53 -14.34
N SER A 109 -19.78 1.25 -14.86
CA SER A 109 -19.81 2.71 -14.73
C SER A 109 -21.24 3.23 -14.57
N GLY A 110 -21.34 4.41 -13.96
CA GLY A 110 -22.61 5.13 -13.79
C GLY A 110 -22.38 6.63 -13.69
N THR A 111 -23.48 7.39 -13.68
CA THR A 111 -23.46 8.81 -13.39
C THR A 111 -23.94 9.04 -11.97
N PHE A 112 -23.15 9.78 -11.21
CA PHE A 112 -23.32 9.96 -9.78
C PHE A 112 -23.59 11.42 -9.44
N GLU A 113 -24.69 11.66 -8.77
CA GLU A 113 -25.02 12.96 -8.17
C GLU A 113 -24.44 13.05 -6.75
N ARG A 114 -24.48 14.25 -6.16
CA ARG A 114 -24.14 14.41 -4.73
C ARG A 114 -24.97 13.50 -3.86
N GLY A 115 -24.35 12.80 -2.93
CA GLY A 115 -25.00 11.86 -2.05
C GLY A 115 -24.08 10.75 -1.58
N ASP A 116 -24.64 9.85 -0.80
CA ASP A 116 -23.97 8.67 -0.31
C ASP A 116 -24.52 7.43 -1.01
N TYR A 117 -23.63 6.54 -1.37
CA TYR A 117 -23.88 5.30 -2.08
C TYR A 117 -23.25 4.13 -1.33
N LYS A 118 -23.85 2.97 -1.45
CA LYS A 118 -23.34 1.73 -0.90
C LYS A 118 -22.72 0.88 -2.00
N LEU A 119 -21.51 0.40 -1.77
CA LEU A 119 -20.89 -0.65 -2.56
C LEU A 119 -21.14 -1.98 -1.86
N LEU A 120 -21.45 -3.04 -2.62
CA LEU A 120 -21.65 -4.35 -2.02
C LEU A 120 -21.48 -5.49 -3.05
N CYS A 121 -21.22 -6.69 -2.55
CA CYS A 121 -21.39 -7.92 -3.28
C CYS A 121 -22.78 -8.50 -2.97
N ILE A 122 -23.50 -8.92 -4.00
CA ILE A 122 -24.87 -9.47 -3.85
C ILE A 122 -24.92 -11.00 -3.89
N LEU A 123 -23.78 -11.67 -3.91
CA LEU A 123 -23.74 -13.12 -3.95
C LEU A 123 -23.89 -13.69 -2.53
N GLY A 124 -24.83 -14.62 -2.37
CA GLY A 124 -25.08 -15.26 -1.08
C GLY A 124 -25.24 -14.25 0.06
N ASN A 125 -24.53 -14.48 1.15
CA ASN A 125 -24.50 -13.61 2.33
C ASN A 125 -23.19 -12.80 2.44
N HIS A 126 -22.48 -12.56 1.32
CA HIS A 126 -21.20 -11.87 1.33
C HIS A 126 -21.25 -10.47 1.92
N GLU A 127 -22.34 -9.74 1.69
CA GLU A 127 -22.57 -8.42 2.29
C GLU A 127 -22.59 -8.50 3.81
N GLU A 128 -23.31 -9.46 4.38
CA GLU A 128 -23.42 -9.67 5.83
C GLU A 128 -22.10 -10.08 6.46
N LEU A 129 -21.24 -10.76 5.70
CA LEU A 129 -19.89 -11.16 6.11
C LEU A 129 -18.87 -10.02 6.01
N GLY A 130 -19.27 -8.82 5.55
CA GLY A 130 -18.40 -7.65 5.51
C GLY A 130 -18.10 -7.11 4.12
N MET A 131 -18.64 -7.72 3.06
CA MET A 131 -18.34 -7.33 1.69
C MET A 131 -19.17 -6.13 1.24
N TYR A 132 -18.97 -5.00 1.90
CA TYR A 132 -19.60 -3.73 1.58
C TYR A 132 -18.61 -2.56 1.75
N GLY A 133 -18.98 -1.41 1.19
CA GLY A 133 -18.24 -0.17 1.30
C GLY A 133 -19.15 1.03 1.06
N THR A 134 -18.56 2.22 1.10
CA THR A 134 -19.29 3.49 0.90
C THR A 134 -18.60 4.35 -0.15
N LEU A 135 -19.39 5.00 -1.01
CA LEU A 135 -18.96 6.06 -1.90
C LEU A 135 -19.68 7.34 -1.51
N THR A 136 -18.94 8.34 -1.10
CA THR A 136 -19.46 9.68 -0.81
C THR A 136 -19.14 10.63 -1.97
N VAL A 137 -20.15 11.19 -2.60
CA VAL A 137 -20.03 12.14 -3.70
C VAL A 137 -20.36 13.55 -3.21
N ARG A 138 -19.39 14.48 -3.27
CA ARG A 138 -19.53 15.87 -2.80
C ARG A 138 -18.97 16.86 -3.81
#